data_76311f71846ef0cdda8b43055dc40a08
#
_entry.id   76311f71846ef0cdda8b43055dc40a08
#
_cell.length_a   1.000
_cell.length_b   1.000
_cell.length_c   1.000
_cell.angle_alpha   90.00
_cell.angle_beta   90.00
_cell.angle_gamma   90.00
#
_symmetry.space_group_name_H-M   'P 1'
#
loop_
_entity.id
_entity.type
_entity.pdbx_description
1 polymer ?
#
loop_
_entity_poly.entity_id
_entity_poly.type
_entity_poly.pdbx_seq_one_letter_code
_entity_poly.pdbx_strand_id
1 'polypeptide(L)'
;GPEYQLIDEPNFPEPLEEWQKLGVDYAMHLPDKSKMKVNPQGEWNNSKIVFDNGHVEHWLNGAKILEFEDWTDDWYAKKNSGKWANAPEYGLAKKGVLCLQDHGYPASFRNIKIKELPRKTKEVELFNGVDLKGWEAYGTEKWYVKDGLLICESGPDKKYGYLATRDYYDDFDLTVEFKQE
;
A
#
# COMPACT_ATOMS: atom_id res chain seq x y z
N GLY A 1 -9.40 2.86 -4.23
CA GLY A 1 -9.57 2.36 -2.86
C GLY A 1 -8.66 3.07 -1.89
N PRO A 2 -8.74 2.76 -0.59
CA PRO A 2 -7.78 3.26 0.40
C PRO A 2 -6.33 2.89 0.04
N GLU A 3 -5.39 3.75 0.41
CA GLU A 3 -4.00 3.63 -0.03
C GLU A 3 -3.04 3.97 1.11
N TYR A 4 -2.18 3.02 1.48
CA TYR A 4 -1.02 3.26 2.30
C TYR A 4 0.10 3.79 1.39
N GLN A 5 0.39 5.09 1.45
CA GLN A 5 1.41 5.70 0.60
C GLN A 5 2.82 5.21 0.96
N LEU A 6 3.50 4.62 -0.02
CA LEU A 6 4.91 4.22 0.05
C LEU A 6 5.70 5.08 -0.94
N ILE A 7 6.42 6.09 -0.46
CA ILE A 7 7.13 7.06 -1.29
C ILE A 7 8.45 7.49 -0.63
N ASP A 8 9.46 7.75 -1.45
CA ASP A 8 10.73 8.32 -1.03
C ASP A 8 10.64 9.86 -1.02
N GLU A 9 10.13 10.41 0.10
CA GLU A 9 9.91 11.86 0.23
C GLU A 9 11.17 12.70 -0.04
N PRO A 10 12.36 12.35 0.50
CA PRO A 10 13.56 13.17 0.32
C PRO A 10 14.02 13.30 -1.13
N ASN A 11 13.74 12.29 -1.96
CA ASN A 11 14.21 12.22 -3.34
C ASN A 11 13.08 12.41 -4.38
N PHE A 12 11.85 12.63 -3.92
CA PHE A 12 10.75 12.92 -4.82
C PHE A 12 10.94 14.28 -5.49
N PRO A 13 10.86 14.38 -6.83
CA PRO A 13 11.29 15.58 -7.57
C PRO A 13 10.34 16.78 -7.39
N GLU A 14 9.12 16.55 -6.95
CA GLU A 14 8.11 17.59 -6.78
C GLU A 14 7.77 17.78 -5.30
N PRO A 15 7.39 18.98 -4.86
CA PRO A 15 6.90 19.19 -3.51
C PRO A 15 5.68 18.34 -3.21
N LEU A 16 5.71 17.61 -2.10
CA LEU A 16 4.59 16.80 -1.63
C LEU A 16 3.81 17.53 -0.54
N GLU A 17 2.51 17.55 -0.72
CA GLU A 17 1.58 17.96 0.35
C GLU A 17 1.60 16.90 1.47
N GLU A 18 1.24 17.29 2.69
CA GLU A 18 1.28 16.39 3.86
C GLU A 18 0.51 15.09 3.66
N TRP A 19 -0.61 15.16 2.96
CA TRP A 19 -1.48 14.02 2.66
C TRP A 19 -0.98 13.11 1.53
N GLN A 20 0.16 13.44 0.91
CA GLN A 20 0.83 12.65 -0.15
C GLN A 20 2.09 11.95 0.34
N LYS A 21 2.50 12.17 1.59
CA LYS A 21 3.76 11.70 2.14
C LYS A 21 3.72 10.24 2.58
N LEU A 22 4.89 9.69 2.87
CA LEU A 22 5.04 8.31 3.34
C LEU A 22 4.17 8.03 4.58
N GLY A 23 3.51 6.90 4.57
CA GLY A 23 2.78 6.38 5.73
C GLY A 23 1.34 6.86 5.86
N VAL A 24 0.92 7.86 5.09
CA VAL A 24 -0.47 8.36 5.13
C VAL A 24 -1.46 7.30 4.63
N ASP A 25 -2.68 7.36 5.12
CA ASP A 25 -3.86 6.93 4.36
C ASP A 25 -4.19 8.08 3.40
N TYR A 26 -3.92 7.85 2.12
CA TYR A 26 -3.80 8.89 1.10
C TYR A 26 -5.03 9.80 1.01
N ALA A 27 -4.79 11.09 1.29
CA ALA A 27 -5.79 12.14 1.35
C ALA A 27 -6.91 11.95 2.41
N MET A 28 -6.67 11.10 3.41
CA MET A 28 -7.61 10.85 4.51
C MET A 28 -6.98 11.08 5.88
N HIS A 29 -5.96 10.30 6.25
CA HIS A 29 -5.37 10.32 7.59
C HIS A 29 -3.86 10.50 7.55
N LEU A 30 -3.32 11.27 8.50
CA LEU A 30 -1.89 11.55 8.62
C LEU A 30 -1.24 10.69 9.72
N PRO A 31 -0.03 10.16 9.50
CA PRO A 31 0.69 9.37 10.50
C PRO A 31 1.27 10.25 11.61
N ASP A 32 1.55 9.62 12.74
CA ASP A 32 2.36 10.20 13.81
C ASP A 32 3.84 10.17 13.39
N LYS A 33 4.34 11.29 12.89
CA LYS A 33 5.71 11.44 12.40
C LYS A 33 6.77 11.17 13.48
N SER A 34 6.43 11.37 14.76
CA SER A 34 7.36 11.12 15.85
C SER A 34 7.71 9.65 16.03
N LYS A 35 6.86 8.76 15.52
CA LYS A 35 7.04 7.31 15.55
C LYS A 35 7.71 6.74 14.31
N MET A 36 7.83 7.54 13.25
CA MET A 36 8.38 7.08 11.99
C MET A 36 9.91 6.96 12.05
N LYS A 37 10.42 5.79 11.68
CA LYS A 37 11.84 5.52 11.45
C LYS A 37 11.98 4.97 10.05
N VAL A 38 12.46 5.79 9.13
CA VAL A 38 12.58 5.47 7.71
C VAL A 38 14.04 5.17 7.39
N ASN A 39 14.30 4.04 6.77
CA ASN A 39 15.61 3.73 6.22
C ASN A 39 15.80 4.51 4.91
N PRO A 40 17.01 4.96 4.60
CA PRO A 40 17.27 5.78 3.43
C PRO A 40 17.05 5.01 2.11
N GLN A 41 17.04 5.76 1.01
CA GLN A 41 16.97 5.21 -0.34
C GLN A 41 18.00 4.10 -0.56
N GLY A 42 17.59 3.03 -1.20
CA GLY A 42 18.43 1.85 -1.44
C GLY A 42 18.42 0.84 -0.28
N GLU A 43 17.88 1.19 0.87
CA GLU A 43 17.68 0.28 1.99
C GLU A 43 16.24 -0.21 2.08
N TRP A 44 16.07 -1.41 2.65
CA TRP A 44 14.76 -2.01 2.82
C TRP A 44 13.99 -1.39 3.98
N ASN A 45 12.74 -1.01 3.74
CA ASN A 45 11.76 -0.67 4.75
C ASN A 45 10.70 -1.79 4.84
N ASN A 46 10.23 -2.06 6.03
CA ASN A 46 9.13 -2.99 6.28
C ASN A 46 7.85 -2.18 6.52
N SER A 47 6.82 -2.44 5.75
CA SER A 47 5.49 -1.90 5.97
C SER A 47 4.49 -2.99 6.30
N LYS A 48 3.50 -2.68 7.13
CA LYS A 48 2.41 -3.58 7.47
C LYS A 48 1.11 -2.79 7.55
N ILE A 49 0.05 -3.36 6.99
CA ILE A 49 -1.32 -2.90 7.16
C ILE A 49 -2.06 -3.97 7.97
N VAL A 50 -2.78 -3.55 9.00
CA VAL A 50 -3.82 -4.37 9.65
C VAL A 50 -5.16 -3.77 9.24
N PHE A 51 -6.05 -4.61 8.77
CA PHE A 51 -7.44 -4.26 8.48
C PHE A 51 -8.34 -5.30 9.17
N ASP A 52 -9.03 -4.88 10.20
CA ASP A 52 -9.89 -5.74 11.02
C ASP A 52 -11.25 -5.11 11.20
N ASN A 53 -12.21 -5.51 10.37
CA ASN A 53 -13.62 -5.06 10.43
C ASN A 53 -13.78 -3.53 10.49
N GLY A 54 -12.97 -2.80 9.73
CA GLY A 54 -12.97 -1.33 9.67
C GLY A 54 -11.94 -0.65 10.54
N HIS A 55 -11.36 -1.35 11.52
CA HIS A 55 -10.18 -0.87 12.22
C HIS A 55 -8.94 -1.00 11.34
N VAL A 56 -8.23 0.08 11.11
CA VAL A 56 -7.06 0.13 10.21
C VAL A 56 -5.83 0.59 10.96
N GLU A 57 -4.71 -0.12 10.77
CA GLU A 57 -3.42 0.29 11.28
C GLU A 57 -2.39 0.33 10.16
N HIS A 58 -1.55 1.38 10.12
CA HIS A 58 -0.33 1.42 9.32
C HIS A 58 0.90 1.28 10.21
N TRP A 59 1.78 0.38 9.85
CA TRP A 59 3.03 0.13 10.55
C TRP A 59 4.22 0.36 9.62
N LEU A 60 5.29 0.97 10.12
CA LEU A 60 6.54 1.17 9.41
C LEU A 60 7.71 0.78 10.31
N ASN A 61 8.56 -0.12 9.82
CA ASN A 61 9.74 -0.63 10.53
C ASN A 61 9.47 -1.02 12.00
N GLY A 62 8.33 -1.71 12.21
CA GLY A 62 7.92 -2.23 13.52
C GLY A 62 7.21 -1.23 14.44
N ALA A 63 7.02 0.01 14.02
CA ALA A 63 6.24 1.01 14.77
C ALA A 63 4.86 1.23 14.14
N LYS A 64 3.79 1.24 14.95
CA LYS A 64 2.46 1.69 14.52
C LYS A 64 2.50 3.20 14.39
N ILE A 65 2.36 3.68 13.16
CA ILE A 65 2.47 5.11 12.80
C ILE A 65 1.12 5.77 12.58
N LEU A 66 0.08 4.99 12.27
CA LEU A 66 -1.27 5.49 12.04
C LEU A 66 -2.29 4.43 12.46
N GLU A 67 -3.44 4.89 12.95
CA GLU A 67 -4.58 4.03 13.30
C GLU A 67 -5.87 4.86 13.14
N PHE A 68 -6.91 4.25 12.58
CA PHE A 68 -8.21 4.90 12.36
C PHE A 68 -9.32 3.87 12.18
N GLU A 69 -10.56 4.35 12.20
CA GLU A 69 -11.76 3.52 11.99
C GLU A 69 -12.45 3.94 10.69
N ASP A 70 -12.56 3.02 9.75
CA ASP A 70 -13.35 3.18 8.54
C ASP A 70 -14.85 3.21 8.87
N TRP A 71 -15.62 3.84 8.00
CA TRP A 71 -17.08 3.86 7.99
C TRP A 71 -17.74 4.51 9.21
N THR A 72 -16.98 5.27 10.01
CA THR A 72 -17.49 6.13 11.07
C THR A 72 -17.96 7.47 10.53
N ASP A 73 -18.72 8.22 11.32
CA ASP A 73 -19.15 9.58 10.93
C ASP A 73 -17.97 10.49 10.64
N ASP A 74 -16.87 10.38 11.41
CA ASP A 74 -15.63 11.13 11.18
C ASP A 74 -14.98 10.75 9.85
N TRP A 75 -14.90 9.46 9.55
CA TRP A 75 -14.37 8.97 8.28
C TRP A 75 -15.20 9.48 7.09
N TYR A 76 -16.54 9.40 7.18
CA TYR A 76 -17.42 9.94 6.14
C TYR A 76 -17.28 11.46 6.00
N ALA A 77 -17.13 12.19 7.10
CA ALA A 77 -16.90 13.63 7.06
C ALA A 77 -15.60 13.97 6.33
N LYS A 78 -14.49 13.28 6.63
CA LYS A 78 -13.19 13.44 5.93
C LYS A 78 -13.31 13.11 4.45
N LYS A 79 -13.87 11.94 4.11
CA LYS A 79 -14.08 11.52 2.74
C LYS A 79 -14.86 12.57 1.93
N ASN A 80 -15.94 13.07 2.48
CA ASN A 80 -16.87 13.98 1.78
C ASN A 80 -16.40 15.44 1.73
N SER A 81 -15.41 15.83 2.53
CA SER A 81 -14.84 17.19 2.53
C SER A 81 -13.51 17.32 1.80
N GLY A 82 -12.84 16.19 1.46
CA GLY A 82 -11.50 16.16 0.87
C GLY A 82 -11.49 15.78 -0.61
N LYS A 83 -10.35 15.22 -1.03
CA LYS A 83 -10.10 14.75 -2.40
C LYS A 83 -11.17 13.79 -2.91
N TRP A 84 -11.75 12.98 -2.01
CA TRP A 84 -12.67 11.91 -2.35
C TRP A 84 -14.16 12.34 -2.33
N ALA A 85 -14.45 13.63 -2.14
CA ALA A 85 -15.82 14.14 -2.12
C ALA A 85 -16.64 13.76 -3.36
N ASN A 86 -15.99 13.73 -4.52
CA ASN A 86 -16.61 13.36 -5.81
C ASN A 86 -16.41 11.89 -6.20
N ALA A 87 -15.97 11.04 -5.25
CA ALA A 87 -15.76 9.61 -5.44
C ALA A 87 -16.69 8.81 -4.48
N PRO A 88 -17.99 8.69 -4.79
CA PRO A 88 -18.97 8.13 -3.87
C PRO A 88 -18.62 6.71 -3.41
N GLU A 89 -18.03 5.91 -4.28
CA GLU A 89 -17.66 4.51 -4.00
C GLU A 89 -16.32 4.34 -3.28
N TYR A 90 -15.56 5.44 -3.04
CA TYR A 90 -14.26 5.33 -2.39
C TYR A 90 -14.37 4.71 -1.00
N GLY A 91 -13.61 3.65 -0.75
CA GLY A 91 -13.48 2.99 0.55
C GLY A 91 -14.73 2.27 1.07
N LEU A 92 -15.81 2.14 0.26
CA LEU A 92 -17.05 1.48 0.71
C LEU A 92 -17.03 -0.04 0.59
N ALA A 93 -16.17 -0.59 -0.25
CA ALA A 93 -16.06 -2.04 -0.43
C ALA A 93 -15.38 -2.66 0.79
N LYS A 94 -16.06 -3.62 1.42
CA LYS A 94 -15.55 -4.36 2.59
C LYS A 94 -14.70 -5.57 2.22
N LYS A 95 -14.51 -5.81 0.94
CA LYS A 95 -13.71 -6.89 0.37
C LYS A 95 -13.15 -6.46 -0.96
N GLY A 96 -11.90 -6.76 -1.23
CA GLY A 96 -11.25 -6.38 -2.49
C GLY A 96 -9.93 -7.12 -2.72
N VAL A 97 -9.23 -6.69 -3.74
CA VAL A 97 -7.87 -7.14 -4.05
C VAL A 97 -6.83 -6.24 -3.37
N LEU A 98 -5.63 -6.76 -3.16
CA LEU A 98 -4.48 -6.00 -2.74
C LEU A 98 -3.67 -5.60 -3.96
N CYS A 99 -3.32 -4.32 -4.07
CA CYS A 99 -2.59 -3.77 -5.20
C CYS A 99 -1.28 -3.13 -4.75
N LEU A 100 -0.23 -3.33 -5.54
CA LEU A 100 0.97 -2.51 -5.52
C LEU A 100 0.87 -1.50 -6.66
N GLN A 101 1.06 -0.21 -6.35
CA GLN A 101 0.94 0.87 -7.32
C GLN A 101 2.32 1.36 -7.73
N ASP A 102 2.54 1.54 -9.05
CA ASP A 102 3.65 2.32 -9.59
C ASP A 102 3.32 3.82 -9.51
N HIS A 103 4.31 4.63 -9.14
CA HIS A 103 4.21 6.09 -9.08
C HIS A 103 5.20 6.79 -10.03
N GLY A 104 5.63 6.11 -11.10
CA GLY A 104 6.52 6.67 -12.12
C GLY A 104 8.02 6.54 -11.80
N TYR A 105 8.40 5.82 -10.75
CA TYR A 105 9.78 5.58 -10.35
C TYR A 105 10.00 4.12 -10.00
N PRO A 106 11.20 3.55 -10.27
CA PRO A 106 11.49 2.17 -9.94
C PRO A 106 11.30 1.88 -8.45
N ALA A 107 10.61 0.77 -8.16
CA ALA A 107 10.44 0.26 -6.81
C ALA A 107 10.61 -1.27 -6.79
N SER A 108 11.15 -1.80 -5.71
CA SER A 108 11.32 -3.24 -5.51
C SER A 108 10.59 -3.69 -4.25
N PHE A 109 9.98 -4.86 -4.32
CA PHE A 109 9.23 -5.45 -3.21
C PHE A 109 9.69 -6.88 -2.95
N ARG A 110 9.66 -7.30 -1.69
CA ARG A 110 9.94 -8.69 -1.28
C ARG A 110 9.15 -9.07 -0.04
N ASN A 111 9.11 -10.34 0.31
CA ASN A 111 8.47 -10.88 1.51
C ASN A 111 7.01 -10.43 1.68
N ILE A 112 6.26 -10.43 0.56
CA ILE A 112 4.87 -10.01 0.55
C ILE A 112 4.00 -11.15 1.11
N LYS A 113 3.38 -10.91 2.26
CA LYS A 113 2.63 -11.92 3.01
C LYS A 113 1.29 -11.38 3.45
N ILE A 114 0.29 -12.24 3.52
CA ILE A 114 -1.01 -11.93 4.10
C ILE A 114 -1.37 -12.96 5.18
N LYS A 115 -2.05 -12.48 6.22
CA LYS A 115 -2.69 -13.29 7.25
C LYS A 115 -4.13 -12.86 7.38
N GLU A 116 -5.06 -13.75 7.08
CA GLU A 116 -6.49 -13.46 7.27
C GLU A 116 -6.88 -13.47 8.75
N LEU A 117 -7.73 -12.51 9.14
CA LEU A 117 -8.25 -12.31 10.50
C LEU A 117 -9.78 -12.52 10.52
N PRO A 118 -10.41 -12.98 11.62
CA PRO A 118 -9.89 -13.62 12.84
C PRO A 118 -9.77 -15.15 12.72
N ARG A 119 -9.90 -15.71 11.52
CA ARG A 119 -9.82 -17.15 11.32
C ARG A 119 -8.44 -17.64 11.72
N LYS A 120 -8.37 -18.87 12.27
CA LYS A 120 -7.08 -19.57 12.50
C LYS A 120 -6.45 -19.89 11.15
N THR A 121 -5.90 -18.89 10.49
CA THR A 121 -5.32 -19.03 9.17
C THR A 121 -3.82 -19.05 9.26
N LYS A 122 -3.25 -19.77 8.34
CA LYS A 122 -1.81 -19.83 8.11
C LYS A 122 -1.41 -18.53 7.38
N GLU A 123 -0.31 -17.94 7.77
CA GLU A 123 0.37 -16.92 6.97
C GLU A 123 0.64 -17.47 5.56
N VAL A 124 0.27 -16.73 4.54
CA VAL A 124 0.39 -17.12 3.13
C VAL A 124 1.34 -16.18 2.44
N GLU A 125 2.34 -16.75 1.78
CA GLU A 125 3.20 -16.00 0.88
C GLU A 125 2.40 -15.65 -0.37
N LEU A 126 2.19 -14.35 -0.61
CA LEU A 126 1.53 -13.85 -1.82
C LEU A 126 2.48 -13.82 -3.03
N PHE A 127 3.77 -13.75 -2.78
CA PHE A 127 4.81 -13.71 -3.81
C PHE A 127 5.79 -14.85 -3.60
N ASN A 128 5.89 -15.71 -4.60
CA ASN A 128 6.71 -16.94 -4.53
C ASN A 128 8.20 -16.72 -4.86
N GLY A 129 8.62 -15.50 -5.20
CA GLY A 129 10.00 -15.19 -5.58
C GLY A 129 10.41 -15.65 -6.99
N VAL A 130 9.53 -16.27 -7.77
CA VAL A 130 9.85 -16.92 -9.05
C VAL A 130 9.07 -16.32 -10.22
N ASP A 131 7.78 -16.11 -10.05
CA ASP A 131 6.87 -15.61 -11.10
C ASP A 131 5.72 -14.78 -10.51
N LEU A 132 4.85 -14.27 -11.40
CA LEU A 132 3.67 -13.49 -11.04
C LEU A 132 2.41 -14.34 -10.89
N LYS A 133 2.54 -15.62 -10.58
CA LYS A 133 1.39 -16.48 -10.35
C LYS A 133 0.54 -15.97 -9.19
N GLY A 134 -0.76 -15.84 -9.41
CA GLY A 134 -1.67 -15.26 -8.42
C GLY A 134 -1.85 -13.75 -8.52
N TRP A 135 -1.12 -13.11 -9.46
CA TRP A 135 -1.20 -11.68 -9.70
C TRP A 135 -1.72 -11.36 -11.10
N GLU A 136 -2.25 -10.16 -11.28
CA GLU A 136 -2.71 -9.61 -12.55
C GLU A 136 -2.26 -8.16 -12.69
N ALA A 137 -1.62 -7.84 -13.83
CA ALA A 137 -1.11 -6.50 -14.10
C ALA A 137 -2.14 -5.69 -14.90
N TYR A 138 -2.29 -4.42 -14.55
CA TYR A 138 -3.14 -3.43 -15.21
C TYR A 138 -2.31 -2.20 -15.50
N GLY A 139 -2.42 -1.68 -16.73
CA GLY A 139 -1.63 -0.55 -17.20
C GLY A 139 -0.55 -0.96 -18.19
N THR A 140 0.43 -0.07 -18.42
CA THR A 140 1.53 -0.28 -19.35
C THR A 140 2.86 -0.55 -18.68
N GLU A 141 2.87 -0.61 -17.36
CA GLU A 141 4.01 -0.85 -16.49
C GLU A 141 4.54 -2.27 -16.70
N LYS A 142 5.85 -2.38 -16.58
CA LYS A 142 6.49 -3.69 -16.66
C LYS A 142 6.71 -4.26 -15.28
N TRP A 143 5.89 -5.24 -14.92
CA TRP A 143 6.03 -6.04 -13.71
C TRP A 143 6.78 -7.33 -14.02
N TYR A 144 7.85 -7.63 -13.29
CA TYR A 144 8.62 -8.85 -13.50
C TYR A 144 9.34 -9.29 -12.23
N VAL A 145 9.84 -10.53 -12.27
CA VAL A 145 10.62 -11.11 -11.18
C VAL A 145 12.08 -11.22 -11.59
N LYS A 146 12.98 -10.74 -10.74
CA LYS A 146 14.42 -10.89 -10.92
C LYS A 146 15.10 -11.07 -9.55
N ASP A 147 15.95 -12.07 -9.44
CA ASP A 147 16.71 -12.37 -8.22
C ASP A 147 15.83 -12.51 -6.95
N GLY A 148 14.63 -13.09 -7.10
CA GLY A 148 13.68 -13.26 -6.02
C GLY A 148 12.90 -11.98 -5.64
N LEU A 149 13.07 -10.91 -6.38
CA LEU A 149 12.39 -9.63 -6.18
C LEU A 149 11.27 -9.42 -7.19
N LEU A 150 10.17 -8.85 -6.75
CA LEU A 150 9.12 -8.31 -7.59
C LEU A 150 9.47 -6.87 -7.92
N ILE A 151 9.63 -6.58 -9.20
CA ILE A 151 10.12 -5.29 -9.70
C ILE A 151 9.07 -4.67 -10.61
N CYS A 152 8.86 -3.36 -10.44
CA CYS A 152 8.09 -2.53 -11.33
C CYS A 152 9.00 -1.54 -12.05
N GLU A 153 8.87 -1.46 -13.36
CA GLU A 153 9.41 -0.37 -14.19
C GLU A 153 8.23 0.39 -14.78
N SER A 154 8.33 1.73 -14.77
CA SER A 154 7.27 2.58 -15.29
C SER A 154 7.00 2.32 -16.78
N GLY A 155 5.75 2.38 -17.13
CA GLY A 155 5.30 2.23 -18.50
C GLY A 155 5.68 3.41 -19.40
N PRO A 156 5.62 3.22 -20.73
CA PRO A 156 6.01 4.26 -21.69
C PRO A 156 5.09 5.48 -21.68
N ASP A 157 3.87 5.34 -21.21
CA ASP A 157 2.88 6.42 -21.09
C ASP A 157 2.99 7.21 -19.78
N LYS A 158 3.85 6.77 -18.85
CA LYS A 158 4.08 7.38 -17.52
C LYS A 158 2.81 7.62 -16.73
N LYS A 159 1.80 6.77 -16.92
CA LYS A 159 0.58 6.76 -16.13
C LYS A 159 0.73 5.79 -14.97
N TYR A 160 -0.30 5.68 -14.17
CA TYR A 160 -0.36 4.72 -13.07
C TYR A 160 -0.74 3.34 -13.56
N GLY A 161 -0.01 2.32 -13.12
CA GLY A 161 -0.36 0.94 -13.29
C GLY A 161 -0.42 0.19 -11.96
N TYR A 162 -1.04 -0.97 -12.01
CA TYR A 162 -1.30 -1.76 -10.81
C TYR A 162 -0.91 -3.22 -11.05
N LEU A 163 -0.39 -3.85 -10.00
CA LEU A 163 -0.32 -5.29 -9.88
C LEU A 163 -1.26 -5.71 -8.76
N ALA A 164 -2.32 -6.42 -9.11
CA ALA A 164 -3.36 -6.83 -8.18
C ALA A 164 -3.32 -8.33 -7.93
N THR A 165 -3.66 -8.75 -6.72
CA THR A 165 -3.91 -10.17 -6.43
C THR A 165 -5.17 -10.64 -7.17
N ARG A 166 -5.20 -11.89 -7.63
CA ARG A 166 -6.41 -12.51 -8.21
C ARG A 166 -7.44 -12.87 -7.16
N ASP A 167 -6.97 -13.23 -5.96
CA ASP A 167 -7.84 -13.50 -4.82
C ASP A 167 -8.27 -12.22 -4.13
N TYR A 168 -9.45 -12.26 -3.51
CA TYR A 168 -10.06 -11.15 -2.78
C TYR A 168 -9.91 -11.40 -1.28
N TYR A 169 -9.55 -10.38 -0.54
CA TYR A 169 -9.32 -10.42 0.90
C TYR A 169 -10.25 -9.46 1.64
N ASP A 170 -10.74 -9.92 2.79
CA ASP A 170 -11.42 -9.15 3.81
C ASP A 170 -10.66 -9.42 5.13
N ASP A 171 -10.63 -8.52 6.08
CA ASP A 171 -9.96 -8.67 7.38
C ASP A 171 -8.58 -9.36 7.30
N PHE A 172 -7.55 -8.61 7.08
CA PHE A 172 -6.20 -9.13 6.84
C PHE A 172 -5.10 -8.37 7.60
N ASP A 173 -3.96 -9.01 7.74
CA ASP A 173 -2.68 -8.40 8.14
C ASP A 173 -1.70 -8.59 6.97
N LEU A 174 -1.33 -7.52 6.28
CA LEU A 174 -0.44 -7.54 5.13
C LEU A 174 0.94 -7.00 5.50
N THR A 175 1.97 -7.80 5.28
CA THR A 175 3.36 -7.36 5.42
C THR A 175 4.04 -7.28 4.06
N VAL A 176 4.71 -6.17 3.79
CA VAL A 176 5.45 -5.92 2.54
C VAL A 176 6.79 -5.28 2.87
N GLU A 177 7.87 -5.82 2.33
CA GLU A 177 9.16 -5.12 2.29
C GLU A 177 9.33 -4.47 0.92
N PHE A 178 9.66 -3.19 0.91
CA PHE A 178 9.82 -2.42 -0.32
C PHE A 178 11.11 -1.61 -0.32
N LYS A 179 11.61 -1.32 -1.52
CA LYS A 179 12.76 -0.44 -1.77
C LYS A 179 12.49 0.36 -3.03
N GLN A 180 12.73 1.65 -2.99
CA GLN A 180 12.71 2.54 -4.16
C GLN A 180 14.14 2.78 -4.66
N GLU A 181 14.28 2.85 -5.99
CA GLU A 181 15.57 2.99 -6.69
C GLU A 181 15.59 4.23 -7.59
#